data_a6a95ccdfd096bfb99c1373c4f4beb6a
#
_entry.id   a6a95ccdfd096bfb99c1373c4f4beb6a
#
_cell.length_a   1.000
_cell.length_b   1.000
_cell.length_c   1.000
_cell.angle_alpha   90.00
_cell.angle_beta   90.00
_cell.angle_gamma   90.00
#
_symmetry.space_group_name_H-M   'P 1'
#
loop_
_entity.id
_entity.type
_entity.pdbx_description
1 polymer ?
#
loop_
_entity_poly.entity_id
_entity_poly.type
_entity_poly.pdbx_seq_one_letter_code
_entity_poly.pdbx_strand_id
1 'polypeptide(L)'
;MNRPSPRRPGTLAVALAAMVIGCSDSQPEAPAEPTGNGSAAEGAGAETPAFEQNFVFASVSGDSVFLVPWLTRTTSRPDGVLREAHGWLARSGTWDAFYSEKWMTAPSRAPARVLPHGNLQLLVQEGDIVDGIIFEDGTRSLELTLGESRASWGGPRGETVDLLTGAAFLGDDRVDGVVLHLARASAGGGAPGGDWAFVMSGDSAQFVFAADVEYGGEAEPVYRGWAALPDRGRQWPEVHLDWTATQAFPPARRDVPASWRLRSGDASLDGELHAISSEMQAGEGTGPLLPVRALFEVVGEVSTVEGDFAVHGLVVHERR
;
A
#
# COMPACT_ATOMS: atom_id res chain seq x y z
N MET A 1 18.74 -7.43 56.74
CA MET A 1 17.67 -6.48 57.02
C MET A 1 18.17 -5.08 56.69
N ASN A 2 17.86 -4.56 55.54
CA ASN A 2 17.99 -3.15 55.18
C ASN A 2 17.13 -2.89 53.95
N ARG A 3 16.04 -2.14 54.14
CA ARG A 3 15.15 -1.67 53.09
C ARG A 3 15.69 -0.35 52.52
N PRO A 4 15.76 -0.13 51.21
CA PRO A 4 15.97 1.21 50.66
C PRO A 4 14.64 1.96 50.49
N SER A 5 14.68 3.25 50.80
CA SER A 5 13.65 4.27 50.76
C SER A 5 13.31 4.71 49.33
N PRO A 6 12.07 5.12 49.00
CA PRO A 6 11.69 5.59 47.68
C PRO A 6 12.09 7.05 47.46
N ARG A 7 12.69 7.33 46.27
CA ARG A 7 12.99 8.68 45.81
C ARG A 7 11.72 9.33 45.21
N ARG A 8 11.46 10.58 45.57
CA ARG A 8 10.38 11.45 45.08
C ARG A 8 10.73 11.97 43.66
N PRO A 9 9.75 12.14 42.76
CA PRO A 9 9.97 12.82 41.50
C PRO A 9 9.96 14.34 41.67
N GLY A 10 10.92 15.00 41.05
CA GLY A 10 11.04 16.46 41.01
C GLY A 10 10.10 17.06 39.93
N THR A 11 9.38 18.08 40.38
CA THR A 11 8.46 18.89 39.55
C THR A 11 9.28 19.87 38.71
N LEU A 12 9.19 19.78 37.38
CA LEU A 12 9.76 20.76 36.46
C LEU A 12 8.69 21.82 36.16
N ALA A 13 8.91 23.06 36.58
CA ALA A 13 8.09 24.20 36.23
C ALA A 13 8.48 24.74 34.85
N VAL A 14 7.54 24.76 33.91
CA VAL A 14 7.70 25.40 32.59
C VAL A 14 7.15 26.83 32.68
N ALA A 15 8.01 27.81 32.45
CA ALA A 15 7.66 29.22 32.39
C ALA A 15 7.10 29.55 30.97
N LEU A 16 5.87 30.06 30.95
CA LEU A 16 5.23 30.59 29.74
C LEU A 16 5.63 32.06 29.58
N ALA A 17 6.35 32.39 28.50
CA ALA A 17 6.60 33.78 28.11
C ALA A 17 5.55 34.21 27.08
N ALA A 18 4.70 35.16 27.44
CA ALA A 18 3.74 35.79 26.55
C ALA A 18 4.42 36.94 25.79
N MET A 19 4.51 36.81 24.44
CA MET A 19 4.88 37.95 23.56
C MET A 19 3.60 38.61 23.07
N VAL A 20 3.44 39.87 23.45
CA VAL A 20 2.44 40.81 22.92
C VAL A 20 3.02 41.44 21.67
N ILE A 21 2.42 41.20 20.51
CA ILE A 21 2.76 41.92 19.28
C ILE A 21 1.62 42.91 18.99
N GLY A 22 1.98 44.18 18.95
CA GLY A 22 1.07 45.29 18.71
C GLY A 22 0.55 45.32 17.28
N CYS A 23 -0.74 45.61 17.15
CA CYS A 23 -1.39 45.95 15.89
C CYS A 23 -0.97 47.35 15.44
N SER A 24 -0.51 47.46 14.21
CA SER A 24 -0.38 48.74 13.50
C SER A 24 -1.41 48.75 12.36
N ASP A 25 -2.42 49.59 12.49
CA ASP A 25 -3.41 49.87 11.48
C ASP A 25 -2.73 50.54 10.27
N SER A 26 -2.73 49.88 9.14
CA SER A 26 -2.48 50.50 7.84
C SER A 26 -3.55 49.99 6.88
N GLN A 27 -4.50 50.88 6.59
CA GLN A 27 -5.58 50.66 5.65
C GLN A 27 -4.98 50.67 4.23
N PRO A 28 -5.14 49.60 3.42
CA PRO A 28 -4.77 49.68 2.02
C PRO A 28 -5.92 50.19 1.17
N GLU A 29 -5.57 51.16 0.34
CA GLU A 29 -6.28 51.79 -0.74
C GLU A 29 -6.83 50.75 -1.75
N ALA A 30 -8.11 50.87 -2.13
CA ALA A 30 -8.78 49.97 -3.06
C ALA A 30 -8.15 50.07 -4.48
N PRO A 31 -7.76 48.98 -5.11
CA PRO A 31 -7.36 48.99 -6.51
C PRO A 31 -8.59 48.97 -7.43
N ALA A 32 -8.48 49.79 -8.49
CA ALA A 32 -9.44 49.97 -9.57
C ALA A 32 -9.79 48.65 -10.26
N GLU A 33 -11.08 48.46 -10.59
CA GLU A 33 -11.58 47.33 -11.38
C GLU A 33 -10.96 47.36 -12.80
N PRO A 34 -10.35 46.26 -13.26
CA PRO A 34 -10.08 46.08 -14.66
C PRO A 34 -11.31 45.48 -15.37
N THR A 35 -11.99 46.30 -16.14
CA THR A 35 -12.89 45.80 -17.20
C THR A 35 -12.06 45.08 -18.26
N GLY A 36 -11.95 43.79 -18.17
CA GLY A 36 -11.33 42.91 -19.14
C GLY A 36 -12.25 41.73 -19.44
N ASN A 37 -12.91 41.78 -20.60
CA ASN A 37 -13.53 40.61 -21.23
C ASN A 37 -12.42 39.56 -21.49
N GLY A 38 -12.12 38.73 -20.52
CA GLY A 38 -11.27 37.55 -20.63
C GLY A 38 -12.16 36.33 -20.79
N SER A 39 -12.14 35.76 -21.99
CA SER A 39 -12.62 34.42 -22.30
C SER A 39 -12.25 33.48 -21.13
N ALA A 40 -13.28 32.87 -20.54
CA ALA A 40 -13.08 31.83 -19.55
C ALA A 40 -12.27 30.71 -20.22
N ALA A 41 -10.99 30.62 -19.88
CA ALA A 41 -10.22 29.41 -20.10
C ALA A 41 -10.95 28.31 -19.32
N GLU A 42 -11.52 27.35 -20.04
CA GLU A 42 -12.03 26.11 -19.47
C GLU A 42 -10.97 25.56 -18.52
N GLY A 43 -11.30 25.58 -17.25
CA GLY A 43 -10.36 25.19 -16.21
C GLY A 43 -9.87 23.78 -16.44
N ALA A 44 -8.56 23.63 -16.52
CA ALA A 44 -7.91 22.34 -16.36
C ALA A 44 -8.54 21.67 -15.13
N GLY A 45 -9.24 20.56 -15.33
CA GLY A 45 -9.98 19.86 -14.28
C GLY A 45 -9.03 19.63 -13.12
N ALA A 46 -9.43 20.09 -11.93
CA ALA A 46 -8.63 19.90 -10.73
C ALA A 46 -8.30 18.41 -10.60
N GLU A 47 -7.00 18.12 -10.57
CA GLU A 47 -6.53 16.75 -10.42
C GLU A 47 -7.14 16.12 -9.17
N THR A 48 -7.81 14.99 -9.34
CA THR A 48 -8.53 14.31 -8.28
C THR A 48 -7.57 13.37 -7.55
N PRO A 49 -7.19 13.63 -6.30
CA PRO A 49 -6.23 12.78 -5.60
C PRO A 49 -6.83 11.39 -5.35
N ALA A 50 -6.01 10.37 -5.54
CA ALA A 50 -6.31 8.99 -5.21
C ALA A 50 -5.28 8.46 -4.21
N PHE A 51 -5.75 7.58 -3.32
CA PHE A 51 -4.93 6.98 -2.26
C PHE A 51 -5.15 5.47 -2.26
N GLU A 52 -4.09 4.74 -1.99
CA GLU A 52 -4.12 3.31 -1.73
C GLU A 52 -3.59 3.04 -0.33
N GLN A 53 -4.25 2.14 0.38
CA GLN A 53 -3.74 1.52 1.60
C GLN A 53 -3.97 0.02 1.48
N ASN A 54 -2.89 -0.70 1.35
CA ASN A 54 -2.89 -2.14 1.12
C ASN A 54 -2.28 -2.83 2.35
N PHE A 55 -2.99 -3.82 2.86
CA PHE A 55 -2.54 -4.67 3.96
C PHE A 55 -2.40 -6.09 3.41
N VAL A 56 -1.21 -6.65 3.46
CA VAL A 56 -0.97 -8.02 2.97
C VAL A 56 -0.35 -8.85 4.06
N PHE A 57 -1.13 -9.77 4.60
CA PHE A 57 -0.57 -10.80 5.45
C PHE A 57 0.07 -11.88 4.59
N ALA A 58 1.27 -12.30 4.97
CA ALA A 58 1.96 -13.44 4.37
C ALA A 58 2.60 -14.31 5.45
N SER A 59 2.48 -15.61 5.27
CA SER A 59 3.18 -16.63 6.06
C SER A 59 3.75 -17.68 5.11
N VAL A 60 5.04 -17.99 5.27
CA VAL A 60 5.75 -18.98 4.46
C VAL A 60 6.13 -20.16 5.33
N SER A 61 5.75 -21.35 4.92
CA SER A 61 6.10 -22.60 5.60
C SER A 61 6.56 -23.65 4.58
N GLY A 62 7.87 -23.90 4.54
CA GLY A 62 8.46 -24.74 3.50
C GLY A 62 8.22 -24.14 2.11
N ASP A 63 7.65 -24.93 1.19
CA ASP A 63 7.35 -24.51 -0.18
C ASP A 63 5.93 -23.93 -0.34
N SER A 64 5.25 -23.63 0.75
CA SER A 64 3.87 -23.12 0.74
C SER A 64 3.81 -21.71 1.27
N VAL A 65 3.00 -20.88 0.62
CA VAL A 65 2.66 -19.54 1.10
C VAL A 65 1.17 -19.46 1.42
N PHE A 66 0.87 -18.71 2.48
CA PHE A 66 -0.48 -18.33 2.85
C PHE A 66 -0.58 -16.80 2.78
N LEU A 67 -1.48 -16.29 1.94
CA LEU A 67 -1.62 -14.86 1.68
C LEU A 67 -3.04 -14.38 1.98
N VAL A 68 -3.14 -13.22 2.64
CA VAL A 68 -4.40 -12.50 2.80
C VAL A 68 -4.19 -11.04 2.38
N PRO A 69 -4.29 -10.73 1.07
CA PRO A 69 -4.24 -9.35 0.61
C PRO A 69 -5.59 -8.64 0.81
N TRP A 70 -5.53 -7.48 1.49
CA TRP A 70 -6.57 -6.46 1.56
C TRP A 70 -6.12 -5.23 0.79
N LEU A 71 -6.74 -4.98 -0.35
CA LEU A 71 -6.41 -3.86 -1.20
C LEU A 71 -7.50 -2.82 -1.10
N THR A 72 -7.16 -1.61 -0.67
CA THR A 72 -8.10 -0.50 -0.55
C THR A 72 -7.66 0.68 -1.40
N ARG A 73 -8.64 1.33 -2.01
CA ARG A 73 -8.44 2.53 -2.81
C ARG A 73 -9.49 3.55 -2.50
N THR A 74 -9.09 4.80 -2.41
CA THR A 74 -10.01 5.93 -2.29
C THR A 74 -9.70 6.98 -3.34
N THR A 75 -10.73 7.57 -3.94
CA THR A 75 -10.62 8.62 -4.94
C THR A 75 -11.51 9.78 -4.51
N SER A 76 -10.92 10.95 -4.26
CA SER A 76 -11.68 12.15 -3.96
C SER A 76 -12.46 12.59 -5.20
N ARG A 77 -13.69 13.02 -5.01
CA ARG A 77 -14.59 13.53 -6.06
C ARG A 77 -15.28 14.79 -5.56
N PRO A 78 -15.82 15.63 -6.44
CA PRO A 78 -16.57 16.83 -6.01
C PRO A 78 -17.75 16.52 -5.09
N ASP A 79 -18.40 15.37 -5.29
CA ASP A 79 -19.60 14.91 -4.56
C ASP A 79 -19.29 13.99 -3.37
N GLY A 80 -18.02 13.63 -3.16
CA GLY A 80 -17.65 12.76 -2.04
C GLY A 80 -16.33 12.04 -2.23
N VAL A 81 -16.19 10.90 -1.54
CA VAL A 81 -15.03 10.01 -1.67
C VAL A 81 -15.53 8.64 -2.14
N LEU A 82 -15.13 8.27 -3.36
CA LEU A 82 -15.32 6.91 -3.85
C LEU A 82 -14.31 5.99 -3.15
N ARG A 83 -14.80 4.89 -2.59
CA ARG A 83 -14.02 3.88 -1.88
C ARG A 83 -14.20 2.53 -2.53
N GLU A 84 -13.10 1.81 -2.65
CA GLU A 84 -13.06 0.45 -3.15
C GLU A 84 -12.24 -0.37 -2.15
N ALA A 85 -12.72 -1.55 -1.79
CA ALA A 85 -11.97 -2.47 -0.96
C ALA A 85 -12.21 -3.92 -1.42
N HIS A 86 -11.14 -4.67 -1.47
CA HIS A 86 -11.14 -6.04 -1.93
C HIS A 86 -10.29 -6.89 -1.01
N GLY A 87 -10.75 -8.11 -0.73
CA GLY A 87 -10.05 -9.09 0.10
C GLY A 87 -9.99 -10.46 -0.57
N TRP A 88 -8.83 -11.07 -0.56
CA TRP A 88 -8.60 -12.41 -1.06
C TRP A 88 -7.88 -13.27 -0.02
N LEU A 89 -8.04 -14.56 -0.17
CA LEU A 89 -7.31 -15.58 0.53
C LEU A 89 -6.63 -16.46 -0.52
N ALA A 90 -5.31 -16.59 -0.45
CA ALA A 90 -4.57 -17.56 -1.25
C ALA A 90 -3.91 -18.60 -0.36
N ARG A 91 -4.13 -19.86 -0.69
CA ARG A 91 -3.55 -21.00 0.00
C ARG A 91 -3.26 -22.13 -0.98
N SER A 92 -2.01 -22.55 -1.05
CA SER A 92 -1.58 -23.69 -1.90
C SER A 92 -2.06 -23.55 -3.35
N GLY A 93 -1.87 -22.40 -3.95
CA GLY A 93 -2.23 -22.13 -5.35
C GLY A 93 -3.72 -21.88 -5.62
N THR A 94 -4.56 -21.88 -4.59
CA THR A 94 -6.00 -21.63 -4.72
C THR A 94 -6.34 -20.26 -4.16
N TRP A 95 -7.09 -19.47 -4.94
CA TRP A 95 -7.55 -18.14 -4.60
C TRP A 95 -9.05 -18.15 -4.28
N ASP A 96 -9.44 -17.43 -3.24
CA ASP A 96 -10.82 -17.17 -2.85
C ASP A 96 -11.00 -15.65 -2.66
N ALA A 97 -11.79 -15.02 -3.52
CA ALA A 97 -12.17 -13.62 -3.41
C ALA A 97 -13.38 -13.53 -2.48
N PHE A 98 -13.17 -13.24 -1.20
CA PHE A 98 -14.21 -13.26 -0.18
C PHE A 98 -14.85 -11.89 0.08
N TYR A 99 -14.22 -10.79 -0.34
CA TYR A 99 -14.74 -9.43 -0.18
C TYR A 99 -14.46 -8.58 -1.41
N SER A 100 -15.46 -7.85 -1.91
CA SER A 100 -15.32 -6.93 -3.03
C SER A 100 -16.45 -5.89 -2.99
N GLU A 101 -16.13 -4.68 -2.54
CA GLU A 101 -17.11 -3.61 -2.34
C GLU A 101 -16.64 -2.28 -2.90
N LYS A 102 -17.61 -1.51 -3.38
CA LYS A 102 -17.41 -0.16 -3.90
C LYS A 102 -18.54 0.74 -3.44
N TRP A 103 -18.21 1.83 -2.74
CA TRP A 103 -19.21 2.73 -2.16
C TRP A 103 -18.76 4.19 -2.14
N MET A 104 -19.72 5.09 -1.98
CA MET A 104 -19.48 6.52 -1.81
C MET A 104 -19.65 6.93 -0.36
N THR A 105 -18.81 7.83 0.12
CA THR A 105 -18.98 8.53 1.39
C THR A 105 -19.01 10.03 1.17
N ALA A 106 -19.52 10.79 2.14
CA ALA A 106 -19.47 12.25 2.10
C ALA A 106 -18.03 12.77 1.90
N PRO A 107 -17.86 14.02 1.39
CA PRO A 107 -16.56 14.66 1.31
C PRO A 107 -15.82 14.60 2.66
N SER A 108 -14.53 14.30 2.63
CA SER A 108 -13.73 14.09 3.84
C SER A 108 -12.44 14.90 3.78
N ARG A 109 -12.00 15.42 4.93
CA ARG A 109 -10.68 16.05 5.09
C ARG A 109 -9.54 15.01 5.17
N ALA A 110 -9.88 13.75 5.45
CA ALA A 110 -8.96 12.61 5.49
C ALA A 110 -9.45 11.53 4.50
N PRO A 111 -9.41 11.78 3.19
CA PRO A 111 -9.94 10.86 2.18
C PRO A 111 -9.18 9.52 2.15
N ALA A 112 -7.91 9.51 2.50
CA ALA A 112 -7.08 8.31 2.55
C ALA A 112 -7.48 7.32 3.65
N ARG A 113 -8.26 7.74 4.66
CA ARG A 113 -8.61 6.88 5.79
C ARG A 113 -9.41 5.66 5.32
N VAL A 114 -8.98 4.47 5.71
CA VAL A 114 -9.75 3.24 5.51
C VAL A 114 -10.98 3.27 6.40
N LEU A 115 -12.14 2.93 5.84
CA LEU A 115 -13.40 2.90 6.58
C LEU A 115 -14.02 1.51 6.47
N PRO A 116 -14.66 1.01 7.55
CA PRO A 116 -15.43 -0.22 7.49
C PRO A 116 -16.63 -0.08 6.55
N HIS A 117 -17.03 -1.16 5.90
CA HIS A 117 -18.22 -1.22 5.06
C HIS A 117 -18.71 -2.67 4.94
N GLY A 118 -20.05 -2.85 4.97
CA GLY A 118 -20.66 -4.19 4.87
C GLY A 118 -20.15 -5.11 5.99
N ASN A 119 -19.60 -6.25 5.60
CA ASN A 119 -19.07 -7.27 6.49
C ASN A 119 -17.63 -7.03 6.95
N LEU A 120 -17.06 -5.89 6.54
CA LEU A 120 -15.70 -5.49 6.93
C LEU A 120 -15.74 -4.61 8.18
N GLN A 121 -15.03 -5.01 9.22
CA GLN A 121 -14.80 -4.25 10.43
C GLN A 121 -13.31 -3.92 10.57
N LEU A 122 -12.99 -2.83 11.24
CA LEU A 122 -11.62 -2.40 11.50
C LEU A 122 -11.44 -2.19 13.01
N LEU A 123 -10.39 -2.75 13.56
CA LEU A 123 -9.89 -2.38 14.86
C LEU A 123 -8.92 -1.21 14.68
N VAL A 124 -9.17 -0.11 15.37
CA VAL A 124 -8.42 1.13 15.19
C VAL A 124 -7.97 1.64 16.55
N GLN A 125 -6.68 1.89 16.69
CA GLN A 125 -6.08 2.53 17.87
C GLN A 125 -6.18 4.06 17.81
N GLU A 126 -5.74 4.73 18.88
CA GLU A 126 -5.60 6.18 18.91
C GLU A 126 -4.69 6.66 17.76
N GLY A 127 -5.11 7.73 17.09
CA GLY A 127 -4.40 8.25 15.91
C GLY A 127 -4.80 7.62 14.57
N ASP A 128 -5.94 6.91 14.52
CA ASP A 128 -6.46 6.27 13.31
C ASP A 128 -5.58 5.13 12.75
N ILE A 129 -4.74 4.54 13.59
CA ILE A 129 -3.88 3.41 13.23
C ILE A 129 -4.72 2.13 13.18
N VAL A 130 -4.74 1.47 12.03
CA VAL A 130 -5.41 0.17 11.90
C VAL A 130 -4.60 -0.89 12.65
N ASP A 131 -5.25 -1.56 13.60
CA ASP A 131 -4.69 -2.61 14.46
C ASP A 131 -5.21 -4.00 14.09
N GLY A 132 -6.32 -4.06 13.38
CA GLY A 132 -6.88 -5.30 12.87
C GLY A 132 -7.94 -5.09 11.81
N ILE A 133 -8.14 -6.13 11.01
CA ILE A 133 -9.14 -6.20 9.95
C ILE A 133 -9.95 -7.46 10.18
N ILE A 134 -11.27 -7.34 10.31
CA ILE A 134 -12.17 -8.45 10.57
C ILE A 134 -13.20 -8.52 9.44
N PHE A 135 -13.38 -9.70 8.91
CA PHE A 135 -14.43 -10.03 7.95
C PHE A 135 -15.30 -11.17 8.48
N GLU A 136 -16.62 -10.96 8.48
CA GLU A 136 -17.60 -11.98 8.90
C GLU A 136 -18.81 -11.95 7.97
N ASP A 137 -19.12 -13.07 7.31
CA ASP A 137 -20.29 -13.20 6.43
C ASP A 137 -21.33 -14.23 6.92
N GLY A 138 -21.24 -14.64 8.19
CA GLY A 138 -22.12 -15.63 8.83
C GLY A 138 -21.70 -17.08 8.56
N THR A 139 -20.90 -17.34 7.52
CA THR A 139 -20.37 -18.67 7.20
C THR A 139 -18.86 -18.72 7.37
N ARG A 140 -18.19 -17.58 7.25
CA ARG A 140 -16.74 -17.42 7.32
C ARG A 140 -16.38 -16.30 8.28
N SER A 141 -15.34 -16.52 9.05
CA SER A 141 -14.69 -15.49 9.86
C SER A 141 -13.21 -15.48 9.51
N LEU A 142 -12.72 -14.29 9.16
CA LEU A 142 -11.31 -14.04 8.95
C LEU A 142 -10.94 -12.78 9.74
N GLU A 143 -9.97 -12.93 10.63
CA GLU A 143 -9.40 -11.82 11.37
C GLU A 143 -7.91 -11.71 11.06
N LEU A 144 -7.45 -10.50 10.78
CA LEU A 144 -6.05 -10.16 10.63
C LEU A 144 -5.67 -9.19 11.75
N THR A 145 -4.75 -9.58 12.61
CA THR A 145 -4.18 -8.70 13.63
C THR A 145 -2.85 -8.13 13.15
N LEU A 146 -2.66 -6.83 13.37
CA LEU A 146 -1.44 -6.09 13.06
C LEU A 146 -0.68 -5.86 14.37
N GLY A 147 0.52 -6.40 14.46
CA GLY A 147 1.34 -6.34 15.66
C GLY A 147 2.43 -5.27 15.58
N GLU A 148 3.57 -5.54 16.22
CA GLU A 148 4.68 -4.59 16.31
C GLU A 148 5.36 -4.36 14.97
N SER A 149 5.84 -3.13 14.73
CA SER A 149 6.62 -2.79 13.56
C SER A 149 7.99 -3.48 13.60
N ARG A 150 8.31 -4.21 12.54
CA ARG A 150 9.63 -4.81 12.29
C ARG A 150 10.54 -3.86 11.53
N ALA A 151 9.96 -3.11 10.58
CA ALA A 151 10.64 -2.10 9.78
C ALA A 151 9.63 -1.12 9.22
N SER A 152 10.05 0.13 9.03
CA SER A 152 9.21 1.20 8.46
C SER A 152 10.06 2.12 7.61
N TRP A 153 9.54 2.48 6.44
CA TRP A 153 10.19 3.40 5.50
C TRP A 153 9.18 4.39 4.96
N GLY A 154 9.63 5.63 4.79
CA GLY A 154 8.88 6.70 4.12
C GLY A 154 9.43 6.97 2.73
N GLY A 155 8.57 7.23 1.78
CA GLY A 155 8.93 7.74 0.46
C GLY A 155 8.88 9.26 0.40
N PRO A 156 9.45 9.87 -0.66
CA PRO A 156 9.56 11.32 -0.79
C PRO A 156 8.20 12.05 -0.97
N ARG A 157 7.14 11.32 -1.24
CA ARG A 157 5.78 11.86 -1.45
C ARG A 157 4.79 11.45 -0.38
N GLY A 158 5.28 10.95 0.75
CA GLY A 158 4.46 10.45 1.84
C GLY A 158 3.98 9.02 1.64
N GLU A 159 4.60 8.26 0.71
CA GLU A 159 4.44 6.81 0.69
C GLU A 159 4.98 6.24 1.99
N THR A 160 4.31 5.22 2.51
CA THR A 160 4.80 4.44 3.64
C THR A 160 4.84 2.96 3.29
N VAL A 161 5.89 2.31 3.75
CA VAL A 161 6.06 0.86 3.67
C VAL A 161 6.38 0.39 5.07
N ASP A 162 5.43 -0.27 5.71
CA ASP A 162 5.60 -0.81 7.06
C ASP A 162 5.53 -2.33 7.00
N LEU A 163 6.49 -2.99 7.61
CA LEU A 163 6.47 -4.43 7.87
C LEU A 163 6.18 -4.65 9.35
N LEU A 164 5.10 -5.36 9.61
CA LEU A 164 4.61 -5.60 10.96
C LEU A 164 4.64 -7.11 11.24
N THR A 165 4.78 -7.50 12.49
CA THR A 165 4.34 -8.85 12.89
C THR A 165 2.83 -8.93 12.76
N GLY A 166 2.29 -10.13 12.55
CA GLY A 166 0.84 -10.28 12.50
C GLY A 166 0.39 -11.72 12.62
N ALA A 167 -0.91 -11.88 12.79
CA ALA A 167 -1.54 -13.20 12.76
C ALA A 167 -2.85 -13.12 11.96
N ALA A 168 -3.12 -14.17 11.19
CA ALA A 168 -4.41 -14.38 10.55
C ALA A 168 -5.15 -15.51 11.28
N PHE A 169 -6.44 -15.29 11.53
CA PHE A 169 -7.34 -16.29 12.12
C PHE A 169 -8.40 -16.66 11.08
N LEU A 170 -8.55 -17.96 10.81
CA LEU A 170 -9.61 -18.52 9.97
C LEU A 170 -10.49 -19.41 10.86
N GLY A 171 -11.57 -18.83 11.39
CA GLY A 171 -12.28 -19.45 12.50
C GLY A 171 -11.34 -19.59 13.71
N ASP A 172 -11.13 -20.84 14.15
CA ASP A 172 -10.26 -21.14 15.30
C ASP A 172 -8.76 -21.34 14.92
N ASP A 173 -8.46 -21.42 13.63
CA ASP A 173 -7.09 -21.66 13.15
C ASP A 173 -6.30 -20.35 13.12
N ARG A 174 -5.19 -20.31 13.83
CA ARG A 174 -4.24 -19.19 13.86
C ARG A 174 -3.01 -19.49 13.02
N VAL A 175 -2.64 -18.52 12.19
CA VAL A 175 -1.40 -18.51 11.41
C VAL A 175 -0.61 -17.27 11.74
N ASP A 176 0.60 -17.41 12.25
CA ASP A 176 1.51 -16.27 12.50
C ASP A 176 2.30 -15.93 11.22
N GLY A 177 2.61 -14.65 11.01
CA GLY A 177 3.32 -14.20 9.83
C GLY A 177 3.71 -12.73 9.87
N VAL A 178 3.86 -12.14 8.70
CA VAL A 178 4.23 -10.75 8.49
C VAL A 178 3.12 -10.03 7.75
N VAL A 179 2.83 -8.79 8.14
CA VAL A 179 1.91 -7.91 7.42
C VAL A 179 2.71 -6.80 6.76
N LEU A 180 2.55 -6.66 5.45
CA LEU A 180 2.92 -5.45 4.75
C LEU A 180 1.76 -4.45 4.85
N HIS A 181 2.02 -3.23 5.32
CA HIS A 181 1.18 -2.07 5.09
C HIS A 181 1.86 -1.16 4.07
N LEU A 182 1.28 -1.04 2.89
CA LEU A 182 1.76 -0.20 1.80
C LEU A 182 0.75 0.92 1.56
N ALA A 183 1.12 2.17 1.88
CA ALA A 183 0.30 3.34 1.61
C ALA A 183 0.95 4.20 0.53
N ARG A 184 0.15 4.60 -0.48
CA ARG A 184 0.59 5.43 -1.61
C ARG A 184 -0.47 6.48 -1.95
N ALA A 185 -0.03 7.61 -2.50
CA ALA A 185 -0.93 8.66 -3.00
C ALA A 185 -0.55 9.04 -4.44
N SER A 186 -1.56 9.44 -5.22
CA SER A 186 -1.40 9.95 -6.58
C SER A 186 -2.16 11.25 -6.73
N ALA A 187 -1.53 12.26 -7.32
CA ALA A 187 -2.14 13.57 -7.56
C ALA A 187 -3.00 13.63 -8.84
N GLY A 188 -2.79 12.75 -9.80
CA GLY A 188 -3.33 12.85 -11.17
C GLY A 188 -4.65 12.13 -11.43
N GLY A 189 -5.54 11.95 -10.46
CA GLY A 189 -6.87 11.33 -10.67
C GLY A 189 -6.85 9.85 -11.05
N GLY A 190 -5.70 9.31 -11.36
CA GLY A 190 -5.44 7.89 -11.52
C GLY A 190 -5.04 7.25 -10.19
N ALA A 191 -5.40 5.98 -9.99
CA ALA A 191 -4.79 5.22 -8.91
C ALA A 191 -3.28 5.19 -9.10
N PRO A 192 -2.49 5.13 -8.02
CA PRO A 192 -1.11 4.78 -8.09
C PRO A 192 -0.98 3.52 -8.95
N GLY A 193 -0.38 3.67 -10.16
CA GLY A 193 -0.29 2.57 -11.12
C GLY A 193 0.98 1.77 -10.94
N GLY A 194 1.09 0.72 -11.75
CA GLY A 194 2.26 -0.13 -11.83
C GLY A 194 2.16 -1.35 -10.92
N ASP A 195 3.04 -2.29 -11.20
CA ASP A 195 3.16 -3.51 -10.40
C ASP A 195 3.74 -3.17 -9.03
N TRP A 196 3.45 -4.00 -8.07
CA TRP A 196 4.20 -4.03 -6.83
C TRP A 196 4.31 -5.47 -6.31
N ALA A 197 5.35 -5.74 -5.58
CA ALA A 197 5.64 -7.07 -5.08
C ALA A 197 5.94 -7.04 -3.59
N PHE A 198 5.46 -8.06 -2.88
CA PHE A 198 5.84 -8.40 -1.52
C PHE A 198 6.24 -9.86 -1.47
N VAL A 199 7.51 -10.13 -1.27
CA VAL A 199 8.04 -11.49 -1.20
C VAL A 199 8.91 -11.68 0.03
N MET A 200 8.96 -12.90 0.54
CA MET A 200 9.70 -13.20 1.76
C MET A 200 10.37 -14.58 1.71
N SER A 201 11.50 -14.69 2.41
CA SER A 201 12.21 -15.94 2.65
C SER A 201 11.98 -16.39 4.09
N GLY A 202 10.88 -17.08 4.33
CA GLY A 202 10.41 -17.38 5.68
C GLY A 202 10.34 -16.11 6.52
N ASP A 203 10.79 -16.18 7.79
CA ASP A 203 10.86 -15.02 8.68
C ASP A 203 12.18 -14.25 8.57
N SER A 204 13.13 -14.71 7.73
CA SER A 204 14.49 -14.20 7.71
C SER A 204 14.66 -12.95 6.86
N ALA A 205 13.94 -12.83 5.74
CA ALA A 205 14.05 -11.68 4.86
C ALA A 205 12.69 -11.36 4.23
N GLN A 206 12.36 -10.08 4.15
CA GLN A 206 11.16 -9.56 3.49
C GLN A 206 11.58 -8.47 2.51
N PHE A 207 11.03 -8.51 1.29
CA PHE A 207 11.30 -7.57 0.23
C PHE A 207 10.00 -6.97 -0.28
N VAL A 208 10.01 -5.66 -0.49
CA VAL A 208 8.91 -4.91 -1.09
C VAL A 208 9.43 -4.13 -2.27
N PHE A 209 8.76 -4.22 -3.42
CA PHE A 209 9.07 -3.44 -4.62
C PHE A 209 7.80 -2.75 -5.08
N ALA A 210 7.84 -1.44 -5.28
CA ALA A 210 6.68 -0.69 -5.73
C ALA A 210 7.10 0.40 -6.72
N ALA A 211 6.26 0.63 -7.73
CA ALA A 211 6.49 1.68 -8.71
C ALA A 211 6.45 3.06 -8.04
N ASP A 212 7.36 3.91 -8.45
CA ASP A 212 7.31 5.32 -8.11
C ASP A 212 6.14 5.99 -8.86
N VAL A 213 5.24 6.62 -8.12
CA VAL A 213 3.95 7.12 -8.60
C VAL A 213 4.06 8.29 -9.60
N GLU A 214 5.23 8.94 -9.74
CA GLU A 214 5.45 10.01 -10.70
C GLU A 214 5.46 9.57 -12.17
N TYR A 215 5.65 8.30 -12.42
CA TYR A 215 5.76 7.77 -13.79
C TYR A 215 4.42 7.39 -14.40
N GLY A 216 3.38 8.19 -14.22
CA GLY A 216 2.10 8.04 -14.91
C GLY A 216 2.10 8.45 -16.39
N GLY A 217 3.28 8.55 -17.04
CA GLY A 217 3.47 8.92 -18.43
C GLY A 217 3.85 7.73 -19.32
N GLU A 218 4.28 8.01 -20.55
CA GLU A 218 4.75 7.01 -21.54
C GLU A 218 6.11 6.37 -21.17
N ALA A 219 6.78 6.87 -20.12
CA ALA A 219 8.05 6.33 -19.64
C ALA A 219 7.86 5.00 -18.88
N GLU A 220 8.85 4.12 -18.97
CA GLU A 220 8.87 2.90 -18.16
C GLU A 220 8.85 3.25 -16.66
N PRO A 221 8.04 2.54 -15.84
CA PRO A 221 7.97 2.82 -14.42
C PRO A 221 9.31 2.50 -13.75
N VAL A 222 9.82 3.45 -12.96
CA VAL A 222 10.94 3.20 -12.05
C VAL A 222 10.36 2.72 -10.71
N TYR A 223 10.91 1.64 -10.20
CA TYR A 223 10.50 1.05 -8.94
C TYR A 223 11.49 1.42 -7.84
N ARG A 224 11.00 1.40 -6.62
CA ARG A 224 11.82 1.42 -5.40
C ARG A 224 11.75 0.07 -4.72
N GLY A 225 12.83 -0.28 -4.03
CA GLY A 225 12.91 -1.51 -3.26
C GLY A 225 13.21 -1.24 -1.79
N TRP A 226 12.64 -2.04 -0.93
CA TRP A 226 12.88 -2.06 0.51
C TRP A 226 13.05 -3.50 0.97
N ALA A 227 13.92 -3.72 1.93
CA ALA A 227 14.06 -5.03 2.55
C ALA A 227 14.29 -4.92 4.06
N ALA A 228 13.61 -5.80 4.80
CA ALA A 228 13.98 -6.15 6.16
C ALA A 228 14.79 -7.45 6.10
N LEU A 229 16.08 -7.36 6.42
CA LEU A 229 17.00 -8.48 6.51
C LEU A 229 17.29 -8.78 7.97
N PRO A 230 17.89 -9.95 8.33
CA PRO A 230 18.06 -10.35 9.72
C PRO A 230 18.72 -9.31 10.61
N ASP A 231 19.72 -8.59 10.08
CA ASP A 231 20.53 -7.67 10.86
C ASP A 231 20.26 -6.19 10.55
N ARG A 232 19.51 -5.88 9.47
CA ARG A 232 19.30 -4.48 9.02
C ARG A 232 18.17 -4.32 8.02
N GLY A 233 17.65 -3.09 7.94
CA GLY A 233 16.85 -2.62 6.81
C GLY A 233 17.72 -2.19 5.64
N ARG A 234 17.22 -2.33 4.42
CA ARG A 234 17.86 -1.86 3.19
C ARG A 234 16.85 -1.15 2.29
N GLN A 235 17.34 -0.21 1.48
CA GLN A 235 16.54 0.49 0.47
C GLN A 235 17.33 0.57 -0.85
N TRP A 236 16.62 0.42 -1.95
CA TRP A 236 17.09 0.69 -3.30
C TRP A 236 16.25 1.82 -3.89
N PRO A 237 16.84 2.99 -4.18
CA PRO A 237 16.10 4.13 -4.73
C PRO A 237 15.63 3.89 -6.17
N GLU A 238 16.29 2.95 -6.86
CA GLU A 238 16.01 2.58 -8.23
C GLU A 238 16.10 1.07 -8.40
N VAL A 239 14.98 0.47 -8.81
CA VAL A 239 14.87 -0.95 -9.16
C VAL A 239 14.15 -1.06 -10.49
N HIS A 240 14.60 -1.94 -11.36
CA HIS A 240 13.88 -2.36 -12.57
C HIS A 240 13.12 -3.64 -12.25
N LEU A 241 11.86 -3.68 -12.63
CA LEU A 241 10.97 -4.83 -12.53
C LEU A 241 10.48 -5.17 -13.94
N ASP A 242 11.33 -5.87 -14.69
CA ASP A 242 11.10 -6.18 -16.11
C ASP A 242 10.29 -7.47 -16.25
N TRP A 243 9.30 -7.49 -17.13
CA TRP A 243 8.59 -8.71 -17.46
C TRP A 243 9.46 -9.59 -18.36
N THR A 244 9.74 -10.80 -17.92
CA THR A 244 10.51 -11.79 -18.70
C THR A 244 9.63 -12.79 -19.42
N ALA A 245 8.38 -12.97 -18.94
CA ALA A 245 7.37 -13.75 -19.63
C ALA A 245 5.99 -13.13 -19.39
N THR A 246 5.09 -13.34 -20.36
CA THR A 246 3.69 -12.94 -20.29
C THR A 246 2.76 -14.10 -20.60
N GLN A 247 1.52 -13.99 -20.15
CA GLN A 247 0.43 -14.89 -20.48
C GLN A 247 -0.77 -14.11 -21.01
N ALA A 248 -1.51 -14.69 -21.96
CA ALA A 248 -2.71 -14.07 -22.47
C ALA A 248 -3.83 -14.07 -21.42
N PHE A 249 -4.50 -12.93 -21.29
CA PHE A 249 -5.73 -12.79 -20.51
C PHE A 249 -6.88 -12.29 -21.40
N PRO A 250 -7.55 -13.19 -22.12
CA PRO A 250 -8.60 -12.84 -23.10
C PRO A 250 -9.73 -11.97 -22.55
N PRO A 251 -10.18 -12.13 -21.28
CA PRO A 251 -11.22 -11.25 -20.74
C PRO A 251 -10.86 -9.76 -20.78
N ALA A 252 -9.60 -9.39 -20.59
CA ALA A 252 -9.12 -8.02 -20.68
C ALA A 252 -8.53 -7.68 -22.07
N ARG A 253 -8.50 -8.64 -23.02
CA ARG A 253 -7.95 -8.50 -24.38
C ARG A 253 -6.49 -8.06 -24.39
N ARG A 254 -5.72 -8.49 -23.41
CA ARG A 254 -4.29 -8.15 -23.27
C ARG A 254 -3.49 -9.28 -22.66
N ASP A 255 -2.18 -9.16 -22.80
CA ASP A 255 -1.26 -9.99 -22.06
C ASP A 255 -0.98 -9.38 -20.68
N VAL A 256 -0.74 -10.24 -19.70
CA VAL A 256 -0.34 -9.91 -18.35
C VAL A 256 1.00 -10.59 -18.02
N PRO A 257 1.79 -10.06 -17.09
CA PRO A 257 3.06 -10.69 -16.73
C PRO A 257 2.84 -12.06 -16.11
N ALA A 258 3.80 -12.95 -16.31
CA ALA A 258 3.88 -14.27 -15.66
C ALA A 258 5.24 -14.51 -14.98
N SER A 259 6.26 -13.71 -15.36
CA SER A 259 7.57 -13.74 -14.70
C SER A 259 8.21 -12.36 -14.76
N TRP A 260 9.03 -12.07 -13.75
CA TRP A 260 9.69 -10.77 -13.58
C TRP A 260 11.17 -10.96 -13.29
N ARG A 261 11.99 -10.05 -13.80
CA ARG A 261 13.38 -9.85 -13.42
C ARG A 261 13.51 -8.60 -12.58
N LEU A 262 14.17 -8.71 -11.44
CA LEU A 262 14.48 -7.62 -10.52
C LEU A 262 15.95 -7.23 -10.68
N ARG A 263 16.26 -5.94 -10.78
CA ARG A 263 17.64 -5.43 -10.81
C ARG A 263 17.70 -4.05 -10.21
N SER A 264 18.66 -3.78 -9.32
CA SER A 264 18.98 -2.40 -8.92
C SER A 264 19.98 -1.76 -9.85
N GLY A 265 19.93 -0.42 -9.98
CA GLY A 265 20.85 0.33 -10.82
C GLY A 265 22.32 0.21 -10.38
N ASP A 266 22.57 -0.06 -9.10
CA ASP A 266 23.92 -0.27 -8.51
C ASP A 266 24.37 -1.73 -8.51
N ALA A 267 23.60 -2.63 -9.13
CA ALA A 267 23.85 -4.08 -9.18
C ALA A 267 23.97 -4.76 -7.79
N SER A 268 23.44 -4.14 -6.74
CA SER A 268 23.44 -4.70 -5.39
C SER A 268 22.18 -5.55 -5.09
N LEU A 269 21.28 -5.64 -6.05
CA LEU A 269 20.08 -6.48 -6.07
C LEU A 269 19.93 -7.10 -7.45
N ASP A 270 19.69 -8.38 -7.50
CA ASP A 270 19.28 -9.16 -8.66
C ASP A 270 18.27 -10.22 -8.24
N GLY A 271 17.30 -10.58 -9.09
CA GLY A 271 16.34 -11.61 -8.74
C GLY A 271 15.39 -11.96 -9.86
N GLU A 272 14.72 -13.09 -9.72
CA GLU A 272 13.68 -13.56 -10.62
C GLU A 272 12.48 -14.03 -9.83
N LEU A 273 11.28 -13.66 -10.31
CA LEU A 273 10.01 -14.11 -9.75
C LEU A 273 9.18 -14.77 -10.85
N HIS A 274 8.50 -15.86 -10.50
CA HIS A 274 7.64 -16.62 -11.40
C HIS A 274 6.28 -16.83 -10.75
N ALA A 275 5.21 -16.54 -11.51
CA ALA A 275 3.86 -16.83 -11.06
C ALA A 275 3.61 -18.35 -11.02
N ILE A 276 3.10 -18.83 -9.91
CA ILE A 276 2.68 -20.24 -9.72
C ILE A 276 1.17 -20.38 -9.65
N SER A 277 0.47 -19.33 -9.26
CA SER A 277 -0.99 -19.24 -9.31
C SER A 277 -1.41 -17.76 -9.49
N SER A 278 -2.65 -17.53 -9.89
CA SER A 278 -3.15 -16.18 -10.08
C SER A 278 -4.65 -16.07 -9.91
N GLU A 279 -5.09 -14.89 -9.48
CA GLU A 279 -6.47 -14.40 -9.54
C GLU A 279 -6.50 -13.15 -10.42
N MET A 280 -7.30 -13.16 -11.49
CA MET A 280 -7.30 -12.10 -12.50
C MET A 280 -8.71 -11.61 -12.79
N GLN A 281 -8.89 -10.30 -12.79
CA GLN A 281 -10.16 -9.64 -13.04
C GLN A 281 -10.01 -8.61 -14.16
N ALA A 282 -10.89 -8.68 -15.16
CA ALA A 282 -11.04 -7.64 -16.15
C ALA A 282 -11.97 -6.55 -15.62
N GLY A 283 -11.55 -5.29 -15.76
CA GLY A 283 -12.39 -4.14 -15.46
C GLY A 283 -13.39 -3.85 -16.58
N GLU A 284 -14.33 -2.97 -16.29
CA GLU A 284 -15.30 -2.49 -17.25
C GLU A 284 -14.70 -1.44 -18.18
N GLY A 285 -15.14 -1.42 -19.43
CA GLY A 285 -14.72 -0.45 -20.43
C GLY A 285 -15.20 -0.80 -21.83
N THR A 286 -15.07 0.17 -22.74
CA THR A 286 -15.46 0.03 -24.16
C THR A 286 -14.25 0.05 -25.11
N GLY A 287 -13.05 0.23 -24.56
CA GLY A 287 -11.81 0.30 -25.35
C GLY A 287 -11.37 -1.03 -25.94
N PRO A 288 -10.36 -1.01 -26.82
CA PRO A 288 -9.78 -2.22 -27.41
C PRO A 288 -9.11 -3.10 -26.36
N LEU A 289 -8.53 -2.51 -25.34
CA LEU A 289 -7.97 -3.17 -24.15
C LEU A 289 -8.78 -2.76 -22.94
N LEU A 290 -9.10 -3.72 -22.09
CA LEU A 290 -9.81 -3.45 -20.82
C LEU A 290 -8.82 -3.31 -19.67
N PRO A 291 -9.21 -2.58 -18.61
CA PRO A 291 -8.45 -2.60 -17.36
C PRO A 291 -8.26 -4.02 -16.83
N VAL A 292 -7.16 -4.24 -16.16
CA VAL A 292 -6.89 -5.53 -15.50
C VAL A 292 -6.34 -5.30 -14.11
N ARG A 293 -6.80 -6.11 -13.17
CA ARG A 293 -6.17 -6.35 -11.88
C ARG A 293 -5.84 -7.83 -11.80
N ALA A 294 -4.58 -8.14 -11.50
CA ALA A 294 -4.13 -9.51 -11.32
C ALA A 294 -3.29 -9.62 -10.05
N LEU A 295 -3.56 -10.64 -9.26
CA LEU A 295 -2.80 -11.04 -8.09
C LEU A 295 -2.10 -12.34 -8.46
N PHE A 296 -0.80 -12.40 -8.26
CA PHE A 296 0.02 -13.57 -8.55
C PHE A 296 0.68 -14.05 -7.27
N GLU A 297 0.43 -15.30 -6.91
CA GLU A 297 1.32 -16.01 -6.00
C GLU A 297 2.60 -16.33 -6.76
N VAL A 298 3.74 -15.92 -6.20
CA VAL A 298 5.03 -16.04 -6.88
C VAL A 298 6.04 -16.79 -6.04
N VAL A 299 6.95 -17.44 -6.73
CA VAL A 299 8.18 -18.01 -6.18
C VAL A 299 9.36 -17.48 -6.94
N GLY A 300 10.53 -17.49 -6.33
CA GLY A 300 11.75 -17.04 -7.00
C GLY A 300 12.96 -16.97 -6.10
N GLU A 301 13.94 -16.21 -6.55
CA GLU A 301 15.16 -15.94 -5.82
C GLU A 301 15.48 -14.45 -5.88
N VAL A 302 15.93 -13.90 -4.77
CA VAL A 302 16.42 -12.53 -4.65
C VAL A 302 17.83 -12.60 -4.09
N SER A 303 18.81 -12.15 -4.89
CA SER A 303 20.21 -12.05 -4.52
C SER A 303 20.54 -10.62 -4.12
N THR A 304 21.23 -10.47 -3.01
CA THR A 304 21.76 -9.18 -2.51
C THR A 304 23.21 -9.35 -2.13
N VAL A 305 23.87 -8.29 -1.71
CA VAL A 305 25.24 -8.38 -1.17
C VAL A 305 25.30 -9.15 0.15
N GLU A 306 24.16 -9.37 0.81
CA GLU A 306 24.04 -10.15 2.05
C GLU A 306 23.85 -11.64 1.80
N GLY A 307 23.46 -12.05 0.59
CA GLY A 307 23.24 -13.44 0.20
C GLY A 307 22.07 -13.64 -0.76
N ASP A 308 21.80 -14.91 -1.01
CA ASP A 308 20.73 -15.36 -1.88
C ASP A 308 19.56 -15.86 -1.03
N PHE A 309 18.35 -15.44 -1.40
CA PHE A 309 17.11 -15.72 -0.68
C PHE A 309 16.10 -16.38 -1.62
N ALA A 310 15.79 -17.66 -1.37
CA ALA A 310 14.62 -18.27 -2.00
C ALA A 310 13.37 -17.60 -1.42
N VAL A 311 12.51 -17.04 -2.28
CA VAL A 311 11.38 -16.23 -1.85
C VAL A 311 10.04 -16.74 -2.37
N HIS A 312 9.00 -16.49 -1.58
CA HIS A 312 7.60 -16.70 -1.91
C HIS A 312 6.82 -15.44 -1.58
N GLY A 313 5.72 -15.18 -2.29
CA GLY A 313 4.88 -14.05 -1.95
C GLY A 313 3.88 -13.66 -3.02
N LEU A 314 3.65 -12.35 -3.13
CA LEU A 314 2.61 -11.75 -3.94
C LEU A 314 3.22 -10.73 -4.91
N VAL A 315 2.78 -10.78 -6.18
CA VAL A 315 2.87 -9.65 -7.10
C VAL A 315 1.45 -9.20 -7.44
N VAL A 316 1.21 -7.89 -7.36
CA VAL A 316 -0.03 -7.27 -7.82
C VAL A 316 0.26 -6.46 -9.07
N HIS A 317 -0.48 -6.75 -10.13
CA HIS A 317 -0.41 -6.08 -11.41
C HIS A 317 -1.72 -5.34 -11.67
N GLU A 318 -1.63 -4.04 -11.94
CA GLU A 318 -2.78 -3.23 -12.33
C GLU A 318 -2.45 -2.42 -13.58
N ARG A 319 -3.30 -2.57 -14.60
CA ARG A 319 -3.30 -1.70 -15.79
C ARG A 319 -4.71 -1.21 -16.10
N ARG A 320 -4.77 0.04 -16.51
CA ARG A 320 -5.99 0.72 -16.95
C ARG A 320 -6.04 0.86 -18.46
#